data_4c905c7f8c1a04bebf48a496b91c27f1
#
_entry.id   4c905c7f8c1a04bebf48a496b91c27f1
#
_cell.length_a   1.000
_cell.length_b   1.000
_cell.length_c   1.000
_cell.angle_alpha   90.00
_cell.angle_beta   90.00
_cell.angle_gamma   90.00
#
_symmetry.space_group_name_H-M   'P 1'
#
loop_
_entity.id
_entity.type
_entity.pdbx_description
1 polymer ?
#
loop_
_entity_poly.entity_id
_entity_poly.type
_entity_poly.pdbx_seq_one_letter_code
_entity_poly.pdbx_strand_id
1 'polypeptide(L)'
;MERKNLALLCAGVVCFWLFALAFGTAQGSGLRRQSPAVQTAVQPQGPVQLTAEPPALELPCRAACLIDQQTGTVLYEKNADQQMPIASITKVMTLLLTFEAVHNGQLTMDTPVPVSEHAYHMGGSQIWLEPGEQFTLDEMLKAICVSSANDAAVAVAELVGGSEPAFVQQMNARAAELGMEHTTFRNACGLDTEGHLSTARDVAIMSRTILNTYPEVLHYTGIWTDTLRGGATQLVNTNKLLRRYSGITGLKTGTTSGAGVCISASATRDGLNLIAVVLGAPSSSDRFDAATTLLDYGFAAYRAAPVPLPEDRPLQLKVKGSTEETVPLDYAALPATALLPAESAGQLTVQLELPEALEAPVTRGQTVGKAQLLCGEAVQGEYPVCAAADAPRMDFDTALQLLWDSLRGVAA
;
A
#
# COMPACT_ATOMS: atom_id res chain seq x y z
N MET A 1 1.64 19.85 -81.45
CA MET A 1 2.12 20.17 -80.11
C MET A 1 0.98 20.51 -79.15
N GLU A 2 -0.29 20.49 -79.56
CA GLU A 2 -1.44 20.96 -78.74
C GLU A 2 -2.27 19.88 -78.01
N ARG A 3 -2.22 18.63 -78.45
CA ARG A 3 -2.99 17.57 -77.83
C ARG A 3 -2.42 17.02 -76.49
N LYS A 4 -1.10 17.12 -76.34
CA LYS A 4 -0.45 16.64 -75.10
C LYS A 4 -0.62 17.60 -73.92
N ASN A 5 -0.71 18.89 -74.20
CA ASN A 5 -0.88 19.91 -73.12
C ASN A 5 -2.30 19.96 -72.58
N LEU A 6 -3.29 19.61 -73.38
CA LEU A 6 -4.68 19.58 -72.95
C LEU A 6 -4.96 18.36 -72.03
N ALA A 7 -4.32 17.21 -72.30
CA ALA A 7 -4.45 16.03 -71.42
C ALA A 7 -3.79 16.24 -70.06
N LEU A 8 -2.68 16.96 -69.98
CA LEU A 8 -2.05 17.31 -68.68
C LEU A 8 -2.86 18.32 -67.89
N LEU A 9 -3.55 19.27 -68.54
CA LEU A 9 -4.41 20.24 -67.87
C LEU A 9 -5.66 19.56 -67.30
N CYS A 10 -6.27 18.63 -68.03
CA CYS A 10 -7.42 17.87 -67.55
C CYS A 10 -7.06 16.92 -66.39
N ALA A 11 -5.90 16.29 -66.39
CA ALA A 11 -5.44 15.44 -65.29
C ALA A 11 -5.13 16.25 -64.03
N GLY A 12 -4.57 17.47 -64.18
CA GLY A 12 -4.29 18.36 -63.07
C GLY A 12 -5.58 18.87 -62.39
N VAL A 13 -6.61 19.21 -63.19
CA VAL A 13 -7.91 19.69 -62.65
C VAL A 13 -8.68 18.60 -61.91
N VAL A 14 -8.68 17.35 -62.45
CA VAL A 14 -9.33 16.21 -61.77
C VAL A 14 -8.61 15.84 -60.48
N CYS A 15 -7.29 15.87 -60.42
CA CYS A 15 -6.55 15.65 -59.18
C CYS A 15 -6.80 16.76 -58.12
N PHE A 16 -6.93 18.02 -58.58
CA PHE A 16 -7.22 19.13 -57.68
C PHE A 16 -8.64 19.06 -57.08
N TRP A 17 -9.62 18.61 -57.87
CA TRP A 17 -11.00 18.42 -57.41
C TRP A 17 -11.13 17.19 -56.46
N LEU A 18 -10.38 16.12 -56.73
CA LEU A 18 -10.35 14.96 -55.82
C LEU A 18 -9.65 15.32 -54.49
N PHE A 19 -8.64 16.17 -54.49
CA PHE A 19 -8.00 16.66 -53.29
C PHE A 19 -8.86 17.66 -52.51
N ALA A 20 -9.62 18.51 -53.19
CA ALA A 20 -10.57 19.45 -52.55
C ALA A 20 -11.77 18.72 -51.96
N LEU A 21 -12.23 17.61 -52.54
CA LEU A 21 -13.31 16.76 -51.98
C LEU A 21 -12.81 15.96 -50.76
N ALA A 22 -11.52 15.65 -50.64
CA ALA A 22 -10.94 14.97 -49.49
C ALA A 22 -10.72 15.93 -48.31
N PHE A 23 -10.56 17.24 -48.54
CA PHE A 23 -10.41 18.25 -47.47
C PHE A 23 -11.68 19.01 -47.11
N GLY A 24 -12.75 18.92 -47.92
CA GLY A 24 -13.98 19.66 -47.75
C GLY A 24 -15.04 19.03 -46.83
N THR A 25 -14.84 17.81 -46.32
CA THR A 25 -15.83 17.13 -45.47
C THR A 25 -15.42 16.95 -44.02
N ALA A 26 -14.43 17.70 -43.54
CA ALA A 26 -13.98 17.70 -42.15
C ALA A 26 -14.51 18.88 -41.30
N GLN A 27 -15.62 19.49 -41.71
CA GLN A 27 -16.32 20.47 -40.84
C GLN A 27 -17.81 20.16 -40.79
N GLY A 28 -18.22 19.58 -39.66
CA GLY A 28 -19.63 19.61 -39.27
C GLY A 28 -20.27 18.28 -38.99
N SER A 29 -20.00 17.74 -37.88
CA SER A 29 -20.98 17.23 -36.94
C SER A 29 -20.21 16.76 -35.69
N GLY A 30 -20.14 17.62 -34.71
CA GLY A 30 -19.69 17.27 -33.37
C GLY A 30 -20.71 16.36 -32.72
N LEU A 31 -20.78 15.10 -33.15
CA LEU A 31 -21.22 14.01 -32.32
C LEU A 31 -20.10 13.83 -31.29
N ARG A 32 -20.18 14.56 -30.17
CA ARG A 32 -19.54 14.18 -28.93
C ARG A 32 -19.91 12.70 -28.72
N ARG A 33 -19.00 11.79 -29.09
CA ARG A 33 -18.99 10.47 -28.47
C ARG A 33 -18.87 10.77 -26.98
N GLN A 34 -19.97 10.70 -26.27
CA GLN A 34 -19.93 10.48 -24.84
C GLN A 34 -19.15 9.18 -24.69
N SER A 35 -17.91 9.31 -24.24
CA SER A 35 -17.19 8.18 -23.67
C SER A 35 -18.15 7.57 -22.65
N PRO A 36 -18.38 6.26 -22.66
CA PRO A 36 -19.16 5.63 -21.61
C PRO A 36 -18.52 6.12 -20.32
N ALA A 37 -19.35 6.66 -19.42
CA ALA A 37 -18.89 7.09 -18.11
C ALA A 37 -18.09 5.91 -17.54
N VAL A 38 -16.80 6.14 -17.32
CA VAL A 38 -15.98 5.23 -16.53
C VAL A 38 -16.72 5.15 -15.21
N GLN A 39 -17.44 4.05 -14.99
CA GLN A 39 -18.01 3.77 -13.69
C GLN A 39 -16.83 3.78 -12.74
N THR A 40 -16.77 4.81 -11.93
CA THR A 40 -15.76 5.01 -10.90
C THR A 40 -15.70 3.70 -10.14
N ALA A 41 -14.54 3.03 -10.16
CA ALA A 41 -14.32 1.85 -9.35
C ALA A 41 -14.79 2.21 -7.94
N VAL A 42 -15.73 1.43 -7.41
CA VAL A 42 -16.17 1.57 -6.01
C VAL A 42 -14.89 1.37 -5.19
N GLN A 43 -14.36 2.46 -4.67
CA GLN A 43 -13.24 2.36 -3.74
C GLN A 43 -13.75 1.53 -2.56
N PRO A 44 -12.96 0.56 -2.07
CA PRO A 44 -13.33 -0.14 -0.86
C PRO A 44 -13.68 0.91 0.19
N GLN A 45 -14.90 0.84 0.72
CA GLN A 45 -15.34 1.80 1.72
C GLN A 45 -14.33 1.78 2.85
N GLY A 46 -14.00 2.93 3.36
CA GLY A 46 -12.99 3.14 4.40
C GLY A 46 -13.23 2.26 5.65
N PRO A 47 -12.32 2.32 6.60
CA PRO A 47 -12.27 1.41 7.74
C PRO A 47 -13.63 1.30 8.42
N VAL A 48 -13.98 0.08 8.86
CA VAL A 48 -15.19 -0.23 9.61
C VAL A 48 -15.39 0.81 10.72
N GLN A 49 -16.53 1.51 10.71
CA GLN A 49 -16.86 2.40 11.82
C GLN A 49 -17.20 1.56 13.04
N LEU A 50 -16.30 1.54 14.00
CA LEU A 50 -16.54 0.89 15.28
C LEU A 50 -17.55 1.73 16.06
N THR A 51 -18.67 1.12 16.44
CA THR A 51 -19.80 1.81 17.11
C THR A 51 -19.56 2.03 18.62
N ALA A 52 -18.48 1.48 19.19
CA ALA A 52 -18.15 1.62 20.60
C ALA A 52 -17.05 2.69 20.79
N GLU A 53 -17.33 3.68 21.66
CA GLU A 53 -16.27 4.59 22.09
C GLU A 53 -15.19 3.81 22.86
N PRO A 54 -13.90 3.99 22.49
CA PRO A 54 -12.83 3.33 23.22
C PRO A 54 -12.78 3.83 24.68
N PRO A 55 -12.43 2.97 25.64
CA PRO A 55 -12.30 3.38 27.04
C PRO A 55 -11.19 4.42 27.18
N ALA A 56 -11.30 5.27 28.20
CA ALA A 56 -10.21 6.17 28.56
C ALA A 56 -9.03 5.35 29.10
N LEU A 57 -7.93 5.31 28.31
CA LEU A 57 -6.68 4.67 28.71
C LEU A 57 -5.73 5.71 29.31
N GLU A 58 -5.14 5.37 30.46
CA GLU A 58 -4.08 6.17 31.07
C GLU A 58 -2.75 5.90 30.34
N LEU A 59 -2.39 6.75 29.39
CA LEU A 59 -1.18 6.60 28.59
C LEU A 59 -0.18 7.74 28.91
N PRO A 60 0.99 7.44 29.47
CA PRO A 60 2.04 8.42 29.76
C PRO A 60 2.77 8.80 28.47
N CYS A 61 2.09 9.47 27.54
CA CYS A 61 2.63 9.95 26.27
C CYS A 61 1.88 11.19 25.78
N ARG A 62 2.47 11.91 24.83
CA ARG A 62 1.86 13.12 24.25
C ARG A 62 0.83 12.76 23.18
N ALA A 63 1.13 11.79 22.33
CA ALA A 63 0.22 11.31 21.30
C ALA A 63 0.32 9.79 21.14
N ALA A 64 -0.78 9.15 20.74
CA ALA A 64 -0.84 7.72 20.48
C ALA A 64 -1.87 7.39 19.41
N CYS A 65 -1.63 6.29 18.70
CA CYS A 65 -2.57 5.71 17.75
C CYS A 65 -2.44 4.18 17.75
N LEU A 66 -3.56 3.48 17.84
CA LEU A 66 -3.65 2.03 17.68
C LEU A 66 -4.50 1.73 16.46
N ILE A 67 -3.98 0.94 15.54
CA ILE A 67 -4.72 0.51 14.36
C ILE A 67 -4.69 -1.00 14.19
N ASP A 68 -5.72 -1.54 13.55
CA ASP A 68 -5.63 -2.84 12.90
C ASP A 68 -4.74 -2.74 11.66
N GLN A 69 -3.72 -3.56 11.58
CA GLN A 69 -2.75 -3.51 10.47
C GLN A 69 -3.40 -3.83 9.12
N GLN A 70 -4.33 -4.78 9.07
CA GLN A 70 -4.91 -5.23 7.81
C GLN A 70 -5.84 -4.19 7.21
N THR A 71 -6.79 -3.69 7.98
CA THR A 71 -7.83 -2.76 7.50
C THR A 71 -7.41 -1.29 7.59
N GLY A 72 -6.49 -0.95 8.50
CA GLY A 72 -6.15 0.43 8.86
C GLY A 72 -7.18 1.08 9.80
N THR A 73 -8.16 0.31 10.29
CA THR A 73 -9.16 0.81 11.23
C THR A 73 -8.49 1.32 12.50
N VAL A 74 -8.81 2.54 12.88
CA VAL A 74 -8.33 3.14 14.13
C VAL A 74 -9.15 2.57 15.31
N LEU A 75 -8.44 1.94 16.25
CA LEU A 75 -9.04 1.30 17.43
C LEU A 75 -8.94 2.20 18.68
N TYR A 76 -7.92 3.02 18.74
CA TYR A 76 -7.70 4.00 19.79
C TYR A 76 -6.84 5.15 19.29
N GLU A 77 -7.14 6.36 19.77
CA GLU A 77 -6.33 7.54 19.49
C GLU A 77 -6.27 8.51 20.68
N LYS A 78 -5.11 9.16 20.81
CA LYS A 78 -4.87 10.25 21.74
C LYS A 78 -4.03 11.29 21.01
N ASN A 79 -4.58 12.48 20.77
CA ASN A 79 -3.90 13.55 20.05
C ASN A 79 -3.21 13.05 18.76
N ALA A 80 -3.84 12.11 18.03
CA ALA A 80 -3.22 11.34 16.96
C ALA A 80 -2.69 12.21 15.81
N ASP A 81 -3.25 13.40 15.60
CA ASP A 81 -2.89 14.34 14.55
C ASP A 81 -1.98 15.49 15.03
N GLN A 82 -1.53 15.42 16.30
CA GLN A 82 -0.57 16.40 16.82
C GLN A 82 0.79 16.23 16.15
N GLN A 83 1.25 17.26 15.41
CA GLN A 83 2.59 17.28 14.81
C GLN A 83 3.67 17.37 15.89
N MET A 84 4.68 16.50 15.77
CA MET A 84 5.84 16.49 16.66
C MET A 84 7.03 15.78 16.02
N PRO A 85 8.26 15.99 16.50
CA PRO A 85 9.40 15.18 16.10
C PRO A 85 9.17 13.71 16.47
N ILE A 86 9.61 12.80 15.61
CA ILE A 86 9.40 11.34 15.75
C ILE A 86 10.70 10.56 15.94
N ALA A 87 11.82 11.26 16.02
CA ALA A 87 13.15 10.66 16.16
C ALA A 87 13.37 9.54 15.12
N SER A 88 14.05 8.47 15.48
CA SER A 88 14.37 7.35 14.61
C SER A 88 13.18 6.52 14.11
N ILE A 89 11.93 6.86 14.46
CA ILE A 89 10.76 6.30 13.76
C ILE A 89 10.78 6.70 12.27
N THR A 90 11.40 7.81 11.92
CA THR A 90 11.71 8.24 10.55
C THR A 90 12.27 7.12 9.69
N LYS A 91 13.09 6.24 10.26
CA LYS A 91 13.71 5.11 9.54
C LYS A 91 12.70 4.09 8.99
N VAL A 92 11.45 4.12 9.44
CA VAL A 92 10.39 3.32 8.84
C VAL A 92 10.16 3.74 7.38
N MET A 93 10.18 5.06 7.09
CA MET A 93 10.09 5.55 5.71
C MET A 93 11.36 5.22 4.92
N THR A 94 12.53 5.32 5.54
CA THR A 94 13.80 4.91 4.92
C THR A 94 13.79 3.44 4.52
N LEU A 95 13.32 2.57 5.42
CA LEU A 95 13.14 1.14 5.13
C LEU A 95 12.11 0.91 4.03
N LEU A 96 10.96 1.61 4.06
CA LEU A 96 9.92 1.50 3.05
C LEU A 96 10.47 1.76 1.64
N LEU A 97 11.13 2.89 1.42
CA LEU A 97 11.72 3.23 0.13
C LEU A 97 12.85 2.26 -0.29
N THR A 98 13.60 1.74 0.69
CA THR A 98 14.64 0.75 0.42
C THR A 98 14.04 -0.57 -0.08
N PHE A 99 13.00 -1.07 0.58
CA PHE A 99 12.30 -2.28 0.13
C PHE A 99 11.59 -2.05 -1.20
N GLU A 100 11.06 -0.87 -1.47
CA GLU A 100 10.52 -0.49 -2.78
C GLU A 100 11.58 -0.59 -3.87
N ALA A 101 12.80 -0.08 -3.63
CA ALA A 101 13.92 -0.17 -4.58
C ALA A 101 14.35 -1.63 -4.84
N VAL A 102 14.32 -2.49 -3.82
CA VAL A 102 14.61 -3.93 -3.97
C VAL A 102 13.52 -4.62 -4.79
N HIS A 103 12.25 -4.39 -4.47
CA HIS A 103 11.12 -5.00 -5.18
C HIS A 103 11.03 -4.58 -6.65
N ASN A 104 11.43 -3.33 -6.94
CA ASN A 104 11.52 -2.80 -8.30
C ASN A 104 12.75 -3.30 -9.07
N GLY A 105 13.57 -4.16 -8.46
CA GLY A 105 14.77 -4.74 -9.08
C GLY A 105 15.92 -3.76 -9.26
N GLN A 106 15.88 -2.60 -8.60
CA GLN A 106 16.97 -1.61 -8.63
C GLN A 106 18.15 -2.04 -7.74
N LEU A 107 17.85 -2.74 -6.66
CA LEU A 107 18.82 -3.24 -5.68
C LEU A 107 18.55 -4.71 -5.35
N THR A 108 19.55 -5.36 -4.78
CA THR A 108 19.44 -6.70 -4.17
C THR A 108 19.98 -6.63 -2.74
N MET A 109 19.70 -7.63 -1.92
CA MET A 109 20.22 -7.69 -0.55
C MET A 109 21.74 -7.80 -0.50
N ASP A 110 22.36 -8.32 -1.56
CA ASP A 110 23.82 -8.40 -1.71
C ASP A 110 24.46 -7.13 -2.30
N THR A 111 23.63 -6.11 -2.65
CA THR A 111 24.16 -4.85 -3.20
C THR A 111 25.11 -4.19 -2.20
N PRO A 112 26.35 -3.89 -2.60
CA PRO A 112 27.29 -3.20 -1.72
C PRO A 112 26.85 -1.75 -1.47
N VAL A 113 26.85 -1.33 -0.22
CA VAL A 113 26.50 0.02 0.22
C VAL A 113 27.79 0.79 0.49
N PRO A 114 28.11 1.80 -0.32
CA PRO A 114 29.30 2.62 -0.08
C PRO A 114 29.09 3.54 1.14
N VAL A 115 30.17 3.75 1.90
CA VAL A 115 30.18 4.66 3.04
C VAL A 115 30.77 6.00 2.61
N SER A 116 29.95 7.04 2.60
CA SER A 116 30.37 8.41 2.32
C SER A 116 30.94 9.11 3.58
N GLU A 117 31.68 10.19 3.38
CA GLU A 117 32.09 11.08 4.47
C GLU A 117 30.89 11.66 5.23
N HIS A 118 29.77 11.90 4.53
CA HIS A 118 28.56 12.39 5.16
C HIS A 118 27.95 11.33 6.10
N ALA A 119 27.80 10.09 5.65
CA ALA A 119 27.32 8.98 6.48
C ALA A 119 28.24 8.71 7.66
N TYR A 120 29.57 8.74 7.46
CA TYR A 120 30.57 8.58 8.51
C TYR A 120 30.44 9.62 9.62
N HIS A 121 30.16 10.87 9.30
CA HIS A 121 30.07 11.96 10.29
C HIS A 121 28.70 12.06 10.98
N MET A 122 27.80 11.10 10.77
CA MET A 122 26.49 11.11 11.43
C MET A 122 26.65 10.92 12.93
N GLY A 123 25.83 11.66 13.68
CA GLY A 123 25.76 11.55 15.14
C GLY A 123 24.67 10.58 15.63
N GLY A 124 24.58 10.42 16.93
CA GLY A 124 23.57 9.59 17.59
C GLY A 124 23.89 8.10 17.57
N SER A 125 22.89 7.23 17.35
CA SER A 125 23.12 5.78 17.25
C SER A 125 23.89 5.43 15.99
N GLN A 126 24.96 4.66 16.09
CA GLN A 126 25.86 4.34 14.98
C GLN A 126 26.39 2.91 15.10
N ILE A 127 26.81 2.36 13.97
CA ILE A 127 27.68 1.17 13.91
C ILE A 127 29.14 1.55 13.62
N TRP A 128 29.43 2.87 13.63
CA TRP A 128 30.74 3.43 13.41
C TRP A 128 31.31 3.03 12.05
N LEU A 129 30.58 3.36 11.00
CA LEU A 129 31.01 3.17 9.61
C LEU A 129 32.27 4.02 9.34
N GLU A 130 33.21 3.47 8.58
CA GLU A 130 34.38 4.20 8.11
C GLU A 130 34.35 4.34 6.57
N PRO A 131 34.81 5.48 6.02
CA PRO A 131 34.90 5.65 4.57
C PRO A 131 35.76 4.55 3.93
N GLY A 132 35.17 3.94 2.85
CA GLY A 132 35.82 2.82 2.16
C GLY A 132 35.44 1.44 2.70
N GLU A 133 34.76 1.32 3.84
CA GLU A 133 34.10 0.07 4.21
C GLU A 133 32.99 -0.28 3.22
N GLN A 134 32.80 -1.56 3.03
CA GLN A 134 31.71 -2.09 2.19
C GLN A 134 30.92 -3.11 2.99
N PHE A 135 29.64 -2.83 3.11
CA PHE A 135 28.64 -3.73 3.68
C PHE A 135 27.62 -4.07 2.61
N THR A 136 26.98 -5.20 2.71
CA THR A 136 25.82 -5.52 1.91
C THR A 136 24.60 -4.74 2.41
N LEU A 137 23.61 -4.56 1.56
CA LEU A 137 22.33 -3.96 1.94
C LEU A 137 21.67 -4.73 3.11
N ASP A 138 21.76 -6.07 3.12
CA ASP A 138 21.30 -6.92 4.22
C ASP A 138 21.92 -6.53 5.56
N GLU A 139 23.25 -6.37 5.60
CA GLU A 139 23.97 -5.95 6.82
C GLU A 139 23.56 -4.55 7.28
N MET A 140 23.36 -3.62 6.34
CA MET A 140 22.89 -2.27 6.66
C MET A 140 21.45 -2.27 7.20
N LEU A 141 20.56 -3.09 6.64
CA LEU A 141 19.19 -3.24 7.16
C LEU A 141 19.20 -3.80 8.59
N LYS A 142 20.06 -4.75 8.90
CA LYS A 142 20.27 -5.23 10.28
C LYS A 142 20.74 -4.10 11.21
N ALA A 143 21.71 -3.29 10.78
CA ALA A 143 22.17 -2.14 11.57
C ALA A 143 21.03 -1.12 11.82
N ILE A 144 20.23 -0.80 10.81
CA ILE A 144 19.11 0.15 10.90
C ILE A 144 18.01 -0.37 11.82
N CYS A 145 17.60 -1.62 11.66
CA CYS A 145 16.49 -2.19 12.41
C CYS A 145 16.84 -2.53 13.85
N VAL A 146 18.03 -3.10 14.08
CA VAL A 146 18.46 -3.61 15.39
C VAL A 146 19.05 -2.50 16.26
N SER A 147 20.11 -1.84 15.79
CA SER A 147 20.82 -0.80 16.55
C SER A 147 20.32 0.61 16.28
N SER A 148 19.39 0.77 15.34
CA SER A 148 18.91 2.10 14.95
C SER A 148 20.00 3.01 14.36
N ALA A 149 21.02 2.44 13.70
CA ALA A 149 22.18 3.14 13.20
C ALA A 149 21.83 4.27 12.23
N ASN A 150 22.28 5.49 12.53
CA ASN A 150 22.04 6.68 11.71
C ASN A 150 22.97 6.71 10.49
N ASP A 151 24.23 6.36 10.69
CA ASP A 151 25.25 6.23 9.64
C ASP A 151 24.81 5.22 8.57
N ALA A 152 24.32 4.04 8.97
CA ALA A 152 23.78 3.05 8.06
C ALA A 152 22.52 3.57 7.33
N ALA A 153 21.63 4.27 8.03
CA ALA A 153 20.41 4.81 7.41
C ALA A 153 20.72 5.87 6.34
N VAL A 154 21.72 6.73 6.59
CA VAL A 154 22.17 7.75 5.63
C VAL A 154 22.89 7.10 4.45
N ALA A 155 23.78 6.13 4.67
CA ALA A 155 24.46 5.42 3.60
C ALA A 155 23.46 4.70 2.66
N VAL A 156 22.44 4.06 3.22
CA VAL A 156 21.35 3.44 2.43
C VAL A 156 20.52 4.50 1.71
N ALA A 157 20.21 5.63 2.34
CA ALA A 157 19.50 6.73 1.70
C ALA A 157 20.28 7.30 0.50
N GLU A 158 21.60 7.44 0.62
CA GLU A 158 22.46 7.85 -0.48
C GLU A 158 22.52 6.81 -1.61
N LEU A 159 22.53 5.52 -1.27
CA LEU A 159 22.49 4.45 -2.27
C LEU A 159 21.17 4.48 -3.07
N VAL A 160 20.02 4.61 -2.39
CA VAL A 160 18.70 4.59 -3.04
C VAL A 160 18.41 5.88 -3.80
N GLY A 161 18.72 7.03 -3.19
CA GLY A 161 18.38 8.35 -3.72
C GLY A 161 19.51 9.04 -4.51
N GLY A 162 20.71 8.47 -4.53
CA GLY A 162 21.91 9.11 -5.09
C GLY A 162 22.52 10.16 -4.15
N SER A 163 21.75 10.72 -3.23
CA SER A 163 22.19 11.60 -2.13
C SER A 163 21.08 11.66 -1.07
N GLU A 164 21.42 11.97 0.18
CA GLU A 164 20.44 12.12 1.25
C GLU A 164 19.40 13.22 0.92
N PRO A 165 19.74 14.43 0.40
CA PRO A 165 18.75 15.42 0.02
C PRO A 165 17.76 14.94 -1.05
N ALA A 166 18.22 14.18 -2.06
CA ALA A 166 17.34 13.62 -3.08
C ALA A 166 16.44 12.52 -2.49
N PHE A 167 16.97 11.70 -1.60
CA PHE A 167 16.20 10.69 -0.89
C PHE A 167 15.12 11.31 0.01
N VAL A 168 15.42 12.41 0.71
CA VAL A 168 14.43 13.16 1.51
C VAL A 168 13.30 13.71 0.64
N GLN A 169 13.58 14.11 -0.60
CA GLN A 169 12.52 14.48 -1.54
C GLN A 169 11.61 13.28 -1.86
N GLN A 170 12.21 12.09 -2.07
CA GLN A 170 11.43 10.85 -2.28
C GLN A 170 10.61 10.49 -1.03
N MET A 171 11.17 10.62 0.18
CA MET A 171 10.42 10.40 1.43
C MET A 171 9.19 11.30 1.52
N ASN A 172 9.32 12.59 1.20
CA ASN A 172 8.20 13.53 1.24
C ASN A 172 7.17 13.28 0.12
N ALA A 173 7.62 12.93 -1.08
CA ALA A 173 6.72 12.51 -2.16
C ALA A 173 5.93 11.28 -1.75
N ARG A 174 6.60 10.27 -1.18
CA ARG A 174 5.95 9.04 -0.73
C ARG A 174 4.99 9.29 0.43
N ALA A 175 5.33 10.17 1.36
CA ALA A 175 4.42 10.58 2.43
C ALA A 175 3.13 11.18 1.86
N ALA A 176 3.23 12.06 0.87
CA ALA A 176 2.07 12.66 0.21
C ALA A 176 1.21 11.61 -0.52
N GLU A 177 1.82 10.66 -1.23
CA GLU A 177 1.11 9.54 -1.89
C GLU A 177 0.37 8.64 -0.90
N LEU A 178 0.92 8.47 0.30
CA LEU A 178 0.30 7.69 1.37
C LEU A 178 -0.78 8.46 2.15
N GLY A 179 -0.99 9.74 1.85
CA GLY A 179 -1.93 10.59 2.59
C GLY A 179 -1.44 11.00 3.98
N MET A 180 -0.12 11.03 4.21
CA MET A 180 0.50 11.50 5.45
C MET A 180 0.57 13.03 5.46
N GLU A 181 -0.60 13.67 5.56
CA GLU A 181 -0.77 15.12 5.33
C GLU A 181 -0.04 16.00 6.34
N HIS A 182 0.30 15.46 7.50
CA HIS A 182 0.95 16.20 8.59
C HIS A 182 2.42 15.80 8.79
N THR A 183 3.05 15.21 7.75
CA THR A 183 4.44 14.72 7.81
C THR A 183 5.35 15.50 6.88
N THR A 184 6.49 15.88 7.40
CA THR A 184 7.61 16.43 6.63
C THR A 184 8.92 15.84 7.13
N PHE A 185 9.66 15.19 6.24
CA PHE A 185 10.99 14.69 6.49
C PHE A 185 12.06 15.72 6.09
N ARG A 186 13.16 15.80 6.85
CA ARG A 186 14.32 16.66 6.59
C ARG A 186 15.64 15.90 6.54
N ASN A 187 15.66 14.67 7.05
CA ASN A 187 16.77 13.74 6.98
C ASN A 187 16.26 12.30 6.98
N ALA A 188 17.13 11.35 6.67
CA ALA A 188 16.77 9.94 6.53
C ALA A 188 16.78 9.16 7.85
N CYS A 189 17.26 9.73 8.94
CA CYS A 189 17.50 8.98 10.18
C CYS A 189 16.71 9.46 11.40
N GLY A 190 16.11 10.68 11.33
CA GLY A 190 15.27 11.25 12.39
C GLY A 190 16.03 12.02 13.46
N LEU A 191 17.18 12.60 13.14
CA LEU A 191 17.83 13.58 13.98
C LEU A 191 16.99 14.87 14.04
N ASP A 192 16.98 15.51 15.21
CA ASP A 192 16.22 16.74 15.42
C ASP A 192 16.65 17.82 14.42
N THR A 193 15.70 18.23 13.58
CA THR A 193 15.88 19.24 12.55
C THR A 193 14.60 20.06 12.47
N GLU A 194 14.71 21.38 12.31
CA GLU A 194 13.57 22.26 12.20
C GLU A 194 12.61 21.82 11.06
N GLY A 195 11.36 21.66 11.38
CA GLY A 195 10.33 21.20 10.43
C GLY A 195 10.38 19.70 10.10
N HIS A 196 11.16 18.89 10.81
CA HIS A 196 11.09 17.43 10.72
C HIS A 196 10.02 16.92 11.69
N LEU A 197 8.80 16.81 11.20
CA LEU A 197 7.61 16.55 12.01
C LEU A 197 6.76 15.45 11.37
N SER A 198 6.02 14.73 12.22
CA SER A 198 4.98 13.79 11.83
C SER A 198 3.92 13.70 12.94
N THR A 199 2.95 12.81 12.78
CA THR A 199 1.89 12.54 13.75
C THR A 199 1.81 11.04 14.08
N ALA A 200 1.12 10.68 15.16
CA ALA A 200 0.94 9.28 15.50
C ALA A 200 0.11 8.54 14.44
N ARG A 201 -0.87 9.21 13.81
CA ARG A 201 -1.64 8.67 12.70
C ARG A 201 -0.78 8.43 11.46
N ASP A 202 0.01 9.41 11.04
CA ASP A 202 0.86 9.28 9.86
C ASP A 202 1.93 8.19 10.05
N VAL A 203 2.50 8.10 11.26
CA VAL A 203 3.41 7.00 11.62
C VAL A 203 2.70 5.64 11.52
N ALA A 204 1.44 5.53 11.95
CA ALA A 204 0.68 4.30 11.81
C ALA A 204 0.43 3.96 10.34
N ILE A 205 0.16 4.95 9.47
CA ILE A 205 0.00 4.77 8.02
C ILE A 205 1.27 4.19 7.39
N MET A 206 2.44 4.82 7.60
CA MET A 206 3.68 4.31 7.01
C MET A 206 4.09 2.96 7.59
N SER A 207 3.84 2.71 8.88
CA SER A 207 4.11 1.42 9.52
C SER A 207 3.23 0.32 8.94
N ARG A 208 1.94 0.60 8.72
CA ARG A 208 1.01 -0.31 8.05
C ARG A 208 1.44 -0.61 6.62
N THR A 209 1.86 0.42 5.90
CA THR A 209 2.28 0.28 4.50
C THR A 209 3.46 -0.68 4.38
N ILE A 210 4.54 -0.48 5.14
CA ILE A 210 5.72 -1.35 5.05
C ILE A 210 5.38 -2.78 5.47
N LEU A 211 4.59 -2.97 6.54
CA LEU A 211 4.24 -4.30 7.05
C LEU A 211 3.34 -5.09 6.11
N ASN A 212 2.44 -4.42 5.36
CA ASN A 212 1.55 -5.08 4.43
C ASN A 212 2.17 -5.30 3.05
N THR A 213 3.03 -4.38 2.60
CA THR A 213 3.61 -4.44 1.25
C THR A 213 4.93 -5.22 1.23
N TYR A 214 5.73 -5.08 2.30
CA TYR A 214 7.06 -5.69 2.43
C TYR A 214 7.22 -6.42 3.76
N PRO A 215 6.45 -7.50 4.00
CA PRO A 215 6.43 -8.22 5.27
C PRO A 215 7.80 -8.82 5.64
N GLU A 216 8.71 -8.96 4.68
CA GLU A 216 10.10 -9.36 4.90
C GLU A 216 10.87 -8.41 5.82
N VAL A 217 10.40 -7.18 6.04
CA VAL A 217 10.98 -6.26 7.05
C VAL A 217 10.95 -6.88 8.44
N LEU A 218 9.99 -7.78 8.71
CA LEU A 218 9.87 -8.49 9.98
C LEU A 218 11.06 -9.41 10.27
N HIS A 219 11.75 -9.89 9.23
CA HIS A 219 13.00 -10.63 9.39
C HIS A 219 14.04 -9.80 10.15
N TYR A 220 14.11 -8.49 9.87
CA TYR A 220 15.10 -7.58 10.50
C TYR A 220 14.61 -7.01 11.83
N THR A 221 13.34 -6.59 11.90
CA THR A 221 12.79 -5.93 13.10
C THR A 221 12.60 -6.88 14.27
N GLY A 222 12.46 -8.18 14.01
CA GLY A 222 12.36 -9.26 14.99
C GLY A 222 13.70 -9.73 15.57
N ILE A 223 14.85 -9.35 14.99
CA ILE A 223 16.18 -9.72 15.48
C ILE A 223 16.42 -9.07 16.84
N TRP A 224 16.71 -9.87 17.87
CA TRP A 224 17.09 -9.35 19.18
C TRP A 224 18.57 -8.94 19.25
N THR A 225 19.45 -9.84 18.82
CA THR A 225 20.90 -9.58 18.74
C THR A 225 21.45 -10.14 17.45
N ASP A 226 22.43 -9.44 16.87
CA ASP A 226 23.20 -9.90 15.71
C ASP A 226 24.61 -9.32 15.78
N THR A 227 25.45 -9.63 14.82
CA THR A 227 26.81 -9.11 14.73
C THR A 227 27.16 -8.68 13.31
N LEU A 228 28.09 -7.72 13.19
CA LEU A 228 28.70 -7.32 11.93
C LEU A 228 30.23 -7.47 12.03
N ARG A 229 30.93 -7.29 10.91
CA ARG A 229 32.40 -7.36 10.83
C ARG A 229 32.99 -8.65 11.42
N GLY A 230 32.33 -9.81 11.05
CA GLY A 230 32.78 -11.12 11.55
C GLY A 230 32.69 -11.30 13.07
N GLY A 231 31.78 -10.57 13.73
CA GLY A 231 31.55 -10.63 15.18
C GLY A 231 32.15 -9.48 15.97
N ALA A 232 32.94 -8.58 15.34
CA ALA A 232 33.56 -7.46 16.01
C ALA A 232 32.58 -6.36 16.46
N THR A 233 31.48 -6.19 15.75
CA THR A 233 30.41 -5.23 16.10
C THR A 233 29.18 -5.99 16.55
N GLN A 234 28.75 -5.82 17.80
CA GLN A 234 27.54 -6.39 18.32
C GLN A 234 26.34 -5.45 18.10
N LEU A 235 25.24 -6.00 17.62
CA LEU A 235 23.96 -5.31 17.49
C LEU A 235 23.00 -5.81 18.57
N VAL A 236 22.32 -4.88 19.26
CA VAL A 236 21.29 -5.20 20.25
C VAL A 236 20.05 -4.37 19.95
N ASN A 237 18.90 -5.02 19.85
CA ASN A 237 17.66 -4.34 19.47
C ASN A 237 17.21 -3.36 20.55
N THR A 238 16.88 -2.16 20.10
CA THR A 238 16.37 -1.09 20.95
C THR A 238 14.93 -1.31 21.40
N ASN A 239 14.19 -2.21 20.72
CA ASN A 239 12.82 -2.59 21.07
C ASN A 239 12.80 -3.72 22.11
N LYS A 240 12.76 -3.33 23.40
CA LYS A 240 12.76 -4.30 24.51
C LYS A 240 11.47 -5.15 24.59
N LEU A 241 10.40 -4.78 23.89
CA LEU A 241 9.17 -5.58 23.83
C LEU A 241 9.41 -6.95 23.18
N LEU A 242 10.42 -7.09 22.30
CA LEU A 242 10.81 -8.37 21.70
C LEU A 242 11.14 -9.47 22.73
N ARG A 243 11.48 -9.08 23.96
CA ARG A 243 11.80 -9.99 25.08
C ARG A 243 10.73 -10.01 26.18
N ARG A 244 9.73 -9.13 26.10
CA ARG A 244 8.79 -8.91 27.22
C ARG A 244 7.31 -9.04 26.85
N TYR A 245 6.99 -8.92 25.55
CA TYR A 245 5.61 -8.92 25.10
C TYR A 245 5.37 -10.06 24.10
N SER A 246 4.41 -10.94 24.41
CA SER A 246 4.08 -12.06 23.55
C SER A 246 3.42 -11.60 22.26
N GLY A 247 3.90 -12.12 21.13
CA GLY A 247 3.37 -11.79 19.81
C GLY A 247 3.96 -10.53 19.18
N ILE A 248 4.90 -9.83 19.83
CA ILE A 248 5.57 -8.66 19.22
C ILE A 248 6.35 -9.07 17.98
N THR A 249 6.22 -8.30 16.90
CA THR A 249 6.91 -8.53 15.62
C THR A 249 7.89 -7.43 15.24
N GLY A 250 7.77 -6.25 15.86
CA GLY A 250 8.64 -5.08 15.59
C GLY A 250 8.05 -3.83 16.23
N LEU A 251 8.17 -2.64 15.69
CA LEU A 251 8.78 -2.26 14.41
C LEU A 251 10.01 -1.39 14.67
N LYS A 252 9.81 -0.17 15.23
CA LYS A 252 10.90 0.81 15.42
C LYS A 252 10.71 1.67 16.66
N THR A 253 11.83 1.93 17.36
CA THR A 253 11.91 2.89 18.47
C THR A 253 12.61 4.17 18.01
N GLY A 254 12.34 5.27 18.70
CA GLY A 254 13.02 6.54 18.51
C GLY A 254 13.24 7.28 19.82
N THR A 255 14.33 8.04 19.92
CA THR A 255 14.60 8.91 21.07
C THR A 255 15.49 10.06 20.63
N THR A 256 15.03 11.30 20.87
CA THR A 256 15.83 12.52 20.80
C THR A 256 15.36 13.48 21.89
N SER A 257 16.10 14.56 22.11
CA SER A 257 15.69 15.58 23.08
C SER A 257 14.40 16.30 22.68
N GLY A 258 14.17 16.50 21.38
CA GLY A 258 12.95 17.15 20.87
C GLY A 258 11.73 16.22 20.83
N ALA A 259 11.94 14.98 20.44
CA ALA A 259 10.85 13.99 20.31
C ALA A 259 10.43 13.40 21.67
N GLY A 260 11.30 13.38 22.66
CA GLY A 260 11.13 12.49 23.82
C GLY A 260 11.37 11.03 23.40
N VAL A 261 10.63 10.12 23.99
CA VAL A 261 10.78 8.69 23.74
C VAL A 261 9.58 8.15 22.95
N CYS A 262 9.82 7.54 21.77
CA CYS A 262 8.82 7.15 20.80
C CYS A 262 8.93 5.66 20.42
N ILE A 263 7.82 5.04 20.01
CA ILE A 263 7.78 3.70 19.43
C ILE A 263 6.64 3.59 18.42
N SER A 264 6.90 2.88 17.31
CA SER A 264 5.90 2.16 16.54
C SER A 264 6.11 0.68 16.81
N ALA A 265 5.15 0.05 17.48
CA ALA A 265 5.18 -1.37 17.84
C ALA A 265 4.17 -2.14 17.00
N SER A 266 4.57 -3.29 16.44
CA SER A 266 3.68 -4.22 15.77
C SER A 266 3.61 -5.54 16.51
N ALA A 267 2.42 -6.12 16.59
CA ALA A 267 2.21 -7.41 17.28
C ALA A 267 1.12 -8.22 16.60
N THR A 268 1.23 -9.54 16.70
CA THR A 268 0.28 -10.52 16.15
C THR A 268 -0.15 -11.49 17.23
N ARG A 269 -1.46 -11.70 17.39
CA ARG A 269 -2.05 -12.77 18.21
C ARG A 269 -3.30 -13.31 17.53
N ASP A 270 -3.44 -14.61 17.45
CA ASP A 270 -4.64 -15.29 16.94
C ASP A 270 -5.14 -14.73 15.58
N GLY A 271 -4.21 -14.37 14.69
CA GLY A 271 -4.49 -13.81 13.37
C GLY A 271 -4.83 -12.31 13.36
N LEU A 272 -4.98 -11.66 14.51
CA LEU A 272 -5.11 -10.21 14.61
C LEU A 272 -3.72 -9.55 14.62
N ASN A 273 -3.52 -8.58 13.74
CA ASN A 273 -2.28 -7.82 13.63
C ASN A 273 -2.52 -6.37 14.02
N LEU A 274 -1.83 -5.88 15.03
CA LEU A 274 -2.00 -4.53 15.56
C LEU A 274 -0.72 -3.70 15.41
N ILE A 275 -0.90 -2.40 15.22
CA ILE A 275 0.17 -1.40 15.24
C ILE A 275 -0.17 -0.36 16.29
N ALA A 276 0.68 -0.25 17.32
CA ALA A 276 0.59 0.74 18.37
C ALA A 276 1.70 1.79 18.23
N VAL A 277 1.32 3.02 17.97
CA VAL A 277 2.24 4.17 17.90
C VAL A 277 2.13 4.98 19.19
N VAL A 278 3.26 5.24 19.83
CA VAL A 278 3.40 6.08 21.01
C VAL A 278 4.46 7.13 20.76
N LEU A 279 4.11 8.39 20.88
CA LEU A 279 5.01 9.52 20.67
C LEU A 279 5.12 10.39 21.93
N GLY A 280 6.34 10.86 22.22
CA GLY A 280 6.60 11.80 23.28
C GLY A 280 6.34 11.27 24.69
N ALA A 281 6.66 10.00 24.93
CA ALA A 281 6.68 9.47 26.29
C ALA A 281 7.86 10.08 27.09
N PRO A 282 7.72 10.27 28.43
CA PRO A 282 8.76 10.89 29.25
C PRO A 282 9.97 9.97 29.48
N SER A 283 9.78 8.66 29.49
CA SER A 283 10.86 7.69 29.70
C SER A 283 10.73 6.46 28.81
N SER A 284 11.82 5.68 28.74
CA SER A 284 11.84 4.41 28.02
C SER A 284 10.88 3.38 28.61
N SER A 285 10.62 3.39 29.93
CA SER A 285 9.63 2.53 30.56
C SER A 285 8.24 2.93 30.09
N ASP A 286 7.90 4.22 30.25
CA ASP A 286 6.57 4.75 29.92
C ASP A 286 6.20 4.48 28.45
N ARG A 287 7.15 4.57 27.52
CA ARG A 287 6.94 4.22 26.11
C ARG A 287 6.49 2.78 25.92
N PHE A 288 7.19 1.84 26.58
CA PHE A 288 6.85 0.42 26.46
C PHE A 288 5.57 0.07 27.20
N ASP A 289 5.33 0.68 28.34
CA ASP A 289 4.10 0.48 29.13
C ASP A 289 2.88 1.01 28.36
N ALA A 290 2.97 2.20 27.76
CA ALA A 290 1.91 2.75 26.90
C ALA A 290 1.65 1.87 25.67
N ALA A 291 2.69 1.38 24.99
CA ALA A 291 2.52 0.49 23.84
C ALA A 291 1.89 -0.85 24.25
N THR A 292 2.29 -1.42 25.40
CA THR A 292 1.69 -2.63 25.97
C THR A 292 0.22 -2.42 26.27
N THR A 293 -0.14 -1.33 26.94
CA THR A 293 -1.53 -0.98 27.27
C THR A 293 -2.40 -0.88 26.02
N LEU A 294 -1.91 -0.23 24.96
CA LEU A 294 -2.62 -0.14 23.67
C LEU A 294 -2.81 -1.50 23.02
N LEU A 295 -1.76 -2.32 22.94
CA LEU A 295 -1.83 -3.65 22.34
C LEU A 295 -2.75 -4.59 23.13
N ASP A 296 -2.66 -4.57 24.47
CA ASP A 296 -3.52 -5.39 25.33
C ASP A 296 -4.99 -4.99 25.19
N TYR A 297 -5.29 -3.68 25.11
CA TYR A 297 -6.63 -3.20 24.81
C TYR A 297 -7.11 -3.73 23.45
N GLY A 298 -6.30 -3.59 22.40
CA GLY A 298 -6.68 -4.03 21.07
C GLY A 298 -6.96 -5.54 20.99
N PHE A 299 -6.09 -6.37 21.58
CA PHE A 299 -6.27 -7.82 21.61
C PHE A 299 -7.41 -8.29 22.55
N ALA A 300 -7.77 -7.51 23.56
CA ALA A 300 -8.90 -7.82 24.42
C ALA A 300 -10.25 -7.43 23.79
N ALA A 301 -10.27 -6.29 23.09
CA ALA A 301 -11.50 -5.71 22.56
C ALA A 301 -11.86 -6.21 21.16
N TYR A 302 -10.90 -6.74 20.39
CA TYR A 302 -11.09 -7.11 18.98
C TYR A 302 -10.53 -8.50 18.64
N ARG A 303 -11.03 -9.07 17.55
CA ARG A 303 -10.55 -10.34 16.97
C ARG A 303 -10.51 -10.25 15.45
N ALA A 304 -9.58 -10.97 14.85
CA ALA A 304 -9.65 -11.32 13.43
C ALA A 304 -10.55 -12.56 13.28
N ALA A 305 -11.53 -12.48 12.41
CA ALA A 305 -12.39 -13.62 12.10
C ALA A 305 -12.30 -13.93 10.61
N PRO A 306 -12.22 -15.23 10.21
CA PRO A 306 -12.21 -15.59 8.80
C PRO A 306 -13.54 -15.18 8.15
N VAL A 307 -13.45 -14.62 6.94
CA VAL A 307 -14.62 -14.25 6.16
C VAL A 307 -15.18 -15.51 5.49
N PRO A 308 -16.42 -15.92 5.81
CA PRO A 308 -17.00 -17.14 5.29
C PRO A 308 -17.51 -16.94 3.87
N LEU A 309 -16.70 -17.22 2.85
CA LEU A 309 -17.16 -17.18 1.47
C LEU A 309 -18.24 -18.28 1.26
N PRO A 310 -19.44 -17.95 0.72
CA PRO A 310 -20.45 -18.95 0.42
C PRO A 310 -19.91 -20.04 -0.52
N GLU A 311 -20.12 -21.29 -0.19
CA GLU A 311 -19.66 -22.43 -1.01
C GLU A 311 -20.40 -22.48 -2.36
N ASP A 312 -21.66 -22.05 -2.38
CA ASP A 312 -22.55 -21.99 -3.56
C ASP A 312 -22.43 -20.69 -4.36
N ARG A 313 -21.43 -19.84 -4.05
CA ARG A 313 -21.25 -18.57 -4.76
C ARG A 313 -21.08 -18.79 -6.27
N PRO A 314 -21.69 -17.98 -7.13
CA PRO A 314 -21.45 -18.05 -8.56
C PRO A 314 -19.96 -17.84 -8.88
N LEU A 315 -19.36 -18.77 -9.64
CA LEU A 315 -17.99 -18.60 -10.12
C LEU A 315 -17.92 -17.87 -11.45
N GLN A 316 -19.04 -17.75 -12.13
CA GLN A 316 -19.19 -17.06 -13.43
C GLN A 316 -20.61 -16.54 -13.60
N LEU A 317 -20.78 -15.51 -14.43
CA LEU A 317 -22.07 -14.99 -14.85
C LEU A 317 -22.25 -15.13 -16.36
N LYS A 318 -23.50 -15.35 -16.79
CA LYS A 318 -23.88 -15.32 -18.21
C LYS A 318 -23.66 -13.94 -18.79
N VAL A 319 -23.25 -13.90 -20.07
CA VAL A 319 -23.08 -12.64 -20.82
C VAL A 319 -23.97 -12.69 -22.07
N LYS A 320 -24.79 -11.67 -22.24
CA LYS A 320 -25.62 -11.50 -23.43
C LYS A 320 -24.91 -10.60 -24.44
N GLY A 321 -25.05 -10.94 -25.72
CA GLY A 321 -24.51 -10.14 -26.82
C GLY A 321 -22.97 -10.24 -26.96
N SER A 322 -22.38 -11.31 -26.47
CA SER A 322 -20.96 -11.66 -26.63
C SER A 322 -20.81 -12.98 -27.37
N THR A 323 -19.59 -13.27 -27.84
CA THR A 323 -19.15 -14.61 -28.26
C THR A 323 -18.87 -15.51 -27.08
N GLU A 324 -18.58 -14.93 -25.92
CA GLU A 324 -18.38 -15.64 -24.66
C GLU A 324 -19.74 -15.83 -23.98
N GLU A 325 -20.09 -17.08 -23.67
CA GLU A 325 -21.36 -17.38 -22.98
C GLU A 325 -21.35 -16.92 -21.53
N THR A 326 -20.18 -16.94 -20.88
CA THR A 326 -19.99 -16.63 -19.47
C THR A 326 -18.70 -15.85 -19.24
N VAL A 327 -18.66 -15.08 -18.16
CA VAL A 327 -17.45 -14.41 -17.64
C VAL A 327 -17.18 -14.91 -16.23
N PRO A 328 -15.95 -15.36 -15.92
CA PRO A 328 -15.54 -15.72 -14.56
C PRO A 328 -15.58 -14.50 -13.63
N LEU A 329 -15.88 -14.72 -12.35
CA LEU A 329 -15.93 -13.69 -11.33
C LEU A 329 -14.69 -13.70 -10.45
N ASP A 330 -14.24 -12.51 -10.10
CA ASP A 330 -13.14 -12.27 -9.17
C ASP A 330 -13.68 -11.70 -7.85
N TYR A 331 -13.40 -12.39 -6.75
CA TYR A 331 -13.75 -12.04 -5.39
C TYR A 331 -12.53 -11.56 -4.57
N ALA A 332 -11.40 -11.29 -5.20
CA ALA A 332 -10.14 -10.95 -4.52
C ALA A 332 -10.22 -9.64 -3.69
N ALA A 333 -11.22 -8.80 -3.96
CA ALA A 333 -11.48 -7.61 -3.15
C ALA A 333 -12.02 -7.94 -1.73
N LEU A 334 -12.62 -9.13 -1.52
CA LEU A 334 -13.03 -9.55 -0.19
C LEU A 334 -11.78 -9.90 0.64
N PRO A 335 -11.66 -9.37 1.86
CA PRO A 335 -10.57 -9.75 2.74
C PRO A 335 -10.72 -11.20 3.21
N ALA A 336 -9.59 -11.88 3.42
CA ALA A 336 -9.60 -13.22 4.00
C ALA A 336 -10.08 -13.25 5.45
N THR A 337 -9.86 -12.15 6.17
CA THR A 337 -10.26 -11.97 7.58
C THR A 337 -10.88 -10.60 7.76
N ALA A 338 -11.79 -10.49 8.70
CA ALA A 338 -12.42 -9.23 9.12
C ALA A 338 -12.10 -8.94 10.58
N LEU A 339 -11.94 -7.65 10.87
CA LEU A 339 -11.83 -7.14 12.22
C LEU A 339 -13.23 -7.06 12.83
N LEU A 340 -13.41 -7.65 14.01
CA LEU A 340 -14.67 -7.60 14.74
C LEU A 340 -14.43 -7.26 16.21
N PRO A 341 -15.40 -6.62 16.90
CA PRO A 341 -15.44 -6.62 18.35
C PRO A 341 -15.43 -8.06 18.89
N ALA A 342 -14.76 -8.26 20.01
CA ALA A 342 -14.58 -9.60 20.60
C ALA A 342 -15.91 -10.34 20.82
N GLU A 343 -16.96 -9.62 21.19
CA GLU A 343 -18.31 -10.17 21.47
C GLU A 343 -19.04 -10.60 20.19
N SER A 344 -18.67 -10.04 19.03
CA SER A 344 -19.36 -10.27 17.75
C SER A 344 -18.71 -11.38 16.92
N ALA A 345 -17.59 -11.93 17.35
CA ALA A 345 -16.86 -12.96 16.61
C ALA A 345 -17.73 -14.24 16.46
N GLY A 346 -17.87 -14.73 15.22
CA GLY A 346 -18.65 -15.92 14.87
C GLY A 346 -20.03 -15.65 14.24
N GLN A 347 -20.44 -14.39 14.10
CA GLN A 347 -21.69 -13.99 13.43
C GLN A 347 -21.50 -13.42 12.03
N LEU A 348 -20.33 -13.67 11.39
CA LEU A 348 -20.04 -13.18 10.05
C LEU A 348 -20.82 -13.96 8.99
N THR A 349 -21.38 -13.24 8.04
CA THR A 349 -21.98 -13.79 6.82
C THR A 349 -21.60 -12.91 5.62
N VAL A 350 -21.56 -13.51 4.43
CA VAL A 350 -21.36 -12.78 3.18
C VAL A 350 -22.61 -12.90 2.34
N GLN A 351 -23.20 -11.78 1.98
CA GLN A 351 -24.32 -11.69 1.07
C GLN A 351 -23.84 -11.14 -0.28
N LEU A 352 -24.20 -11.83 -1.38
CA LEU A 352 -23.80 -11.45 -2.72
C LEU A 352 -24.98 -10.76 -3.43
N GLU A 353 -24.73 -9.59 -3.99
CA GLU A 353 -25.66 -8.89 -4.89
C GLU A 353 -25.08 -8.91 -6.30
N LEU A 354 -25.55 -9.85 -7.11
CA LEU A 354 -25.10 -10.08 -8.48
C LEU A 354 -26.28 -10.05 -9.43
N PRO A 355 -26.16 -9.53 -10.67
CA PRO A 355 -27.19 -9.62 -11.70
C PRO A 355 -27.31 -11.07 -12.22
N GLU A 356 -28.45 -11.44 -12.77
CA GLU A 356 -28.63 -12.74 -13.40
C GLU A 356 -27.76 -12.95 -14.65
N ALA A 357 -27.48 -11.87 -15.39
CA ALA A 357 -26.62 -11.86 -16.56
C ALA A 357 -26.04 -10.46 -16.80
N LEU A 358 -24.91 -10.41 -17.48
CA LEU A 358 -24.23 -9.18 -17.92
C LEU A 358 -24.56 -8.88 -19.38
N GLU A 359 -24.46 -7.62 -19.79
CA GLU A 359 -24.59 -7.19 -21.19
C GLU A 359 -23.18 -6.85 -21.74
N ALA A 360 -22.83 -7.40 -22.89
CA ALA A 360 -21.54 -7.13 -23.54
C ALA A 360 -21.47 -5.68 -24.10
N PRO A 361 -20.28 -5.05 -24.13
CA PRO A 361 -18.99 -5.61 -23.74
C PRO A 361 -18.76 -5.58 -22.23
N VAL A 362 -18.09 -6.60 -21.70
CA VAL A 362 -17.57 -6.66 -20.32
C VAL A 362 -16.04 -6.62 -20.40
N THR A 363 -15.41 -5.83 -19.54
CA THR A 363 -13.96 -5.74 -19.48
C THR A 363 -13.44 -6.36 -18.18
N ARG A 364 -12.27 -6.99 -18.26
CA ARG A 364 -11.58 -7.50 -17.07
C ARG A 364 -11.39 -6.39 -16.03
N GLY A 365 -11.71 -6.68 -14.76
CA GLY A 365 -11.68 -5.71 -13.66
C GLY A 365 -12.92 -4.84 -13.55
N GLN A 366 -13.88 -4.93 -14.49
CA GLN A 366 -15.15 -4.22 -14.38
C GLN A 366 -15.93 -4.75 -13.17
N THR A 367 -16.41 -3.85 -12.32
CA THR A 367 -17.33 -4.22 -11.23
C THR A 367 -18.67 -4.67 -11.81
N VAL A 368 -19.07 -5.89 -11.47
CA VAL A 368 -20.29 -6.53 -11.97
C VAL A 368 -21.31 -6.79 -10.86
N GLY A 369 -20.92 -6.59 -9.62
CA GLY A 369 -21.77 -6.72 -8.45
C GLY A 369 -21.01 -6.38 -7.18
N LYS A 370 -21.59 -6.67 -6.03
CA LYS A 370 -20.96 -6.45 -4.73
C LYS A 370 -21.19 -7.63 -3.78
N ALA A 371 -20.25 -7.79 -2.86
CA ALA A 371 -20.35 -8.67 -1.72
C ALA A 371 -20.44 -7.82 -0.45
N GLN A 372 -21.48 -8.03 0.35
CA GLN A 372 -21.67 -7.38 1.64
C GLN A 372 -21.23 -8.33 2.74
N LEU A 373 -20.29 -7.87 3.56
CA LEU A 373 -19.91 -8.56 4.79
C LEU A 373 -20.79 -8.07 5.93
N LEU A 374 -21.49 -9.00 6.57
CA LEU A 374 -22.43 -8.71 7.64
C LEU A 374 -21.98 -9.36 8.95
N CYS A 375 -22.23 -8.68 10.06
CA CYS A 375 -22.17 -9.24 11.41
C CYS A 375 -23.56 -9.13 12.02
N GLY A 376 -24.27 -10.24 12.08
CA GLY A 376 -25.72 -10.21 12.30
C GLY A 376 -26.44 -9.47 11.16
N GLU A 377 -27.19 -8.40 11.47
CA GLU A 377 -27.86 -7.53 10.49
C GLU A 377 -27.00 -6.31 10.10
N ALA A 378 -25.88 -6.05 10.79
CA ALA A 378 -25.07 -4.88 10.56
C ALA A 378 -24.05 -5.10 9.41
N VAL A 379 -24.08 -4.24 8.40
CA VAL A 379 -23.09 -4.24 7.31
C VAL A 379 -21.75 -3.75 7.84
N GLN A 380 -20.72 -4.60 7.76
CA GLN A 380 -19.35 -4.31 8.16
C GLN A 380 -18.52 -3.74 6.99
N GLY A 381 -18.88 -4.09 5.75
CA GLY A 381 -18.21 -3.58 4.57
C GLY A 381 -18.88 -4.06 3.28
N GLU A 382 -18.66 -3.31 2.21
CA GLU A 382 -19.06 -3.68 0.86
C GLU A 382 -17.82 -3.79 -0.03
N TYR A 383 -17.75 -4.86 -0.80
CA TYR A 383 -16.59 -5.17 -1.62
C TYR A 383 -17.04 -5.43 -3.05
N PRO A 384 -16.37 -4.87 -4.08
CA PRO A 384 -16.74 -5.11 -5.46
C PRO A 384 -16.47 -6.56 -5.86
N VAL A 385 -17.38 -7.14 -6.61
CA VAL A 385 -17.16 -8.38 -7.36
C VAL A 385 -16.89 -7.98 -8.79
N CYS A 386 -15.75 -8.40 -9.34
CA CYS A 386 -15.28 -7.96 -10.65
C CYS A 386 -15.31 -9.09 -11.68
N ALA A 387 -15.36 -8.71 -12.97
CA ALA A 387 -15.14 -9.65 -14.06
C ALA A 387 -13.65 -10.05 -14.11
N ALA A 388 -13.34 -11.34 -14.14
CA ALA A 388 -11.96 -11.85 -14.22
C ALA A 388 -11.42 -11.96 -15.66
N ALA A 389 -12.28 -11.81 -16.68
CA ALA A 389 -11.91 -11.85 -18.09
C ALA A 389 -12.75 -10.85 -18.91
N ASP A 390 -12.30 -10.60 -20.14
CA ASP A 390 -13.04 -9.79 -21.12
C ASP A 390 -14.12 -10.63 -21.80
N ALA A 391 -15.26 -9.99 -22.15
CA ALA A 391 -16.27 -10.54 -23.04
C ALA A 391 -16.63 -9.45 -24.06
N PRO A 392 -16.05 -9.47 -25.25
CA PRO A 392 -16.27 -8.46 -26.27
C PRO A 392 -17.73 -8.55 -26.80
N ARG A 393 -18.24 -7.41 -27.25
CA ARG A 393 -19.54 -7.40 -27.91
C ARG A 393 -19.48 -8.13 -29.23
N MET A 394 -20.43 -9.04 -29.46
CA MET A 394 -20.60 -9.69 -30.75
C MET A 394 -20.94 -8.64 -31.81
N ASP A 395 -20.14 -8.50 -32.85
CA ASP A 395 -20.46 -7.67 -34.00
C ASP A 395 -21.19 -8.50 -35.08
N PHE A 396 -21.73 -7.79 -36.11
CA PHE A 396 -22.48 -8.42 -37.17
C PHE A 396 -21.64 -9.43 -37.96
N ASP A 397 -20.38 -9.11 -38.24
CA ASP A 397 -19.54 -9.96 -39.06
C ASP A 397 -19.19 -11.26 -38.32
N THR A 398 -18.89 -11.18 -37.03
CA THR A 398 -18.66 -12.33 -36.15
C THR A 398 -19.90 -13.19 -36.02
N ALA A 399 -21.07 -12.57 -35.84
CA ALA A 399 -22.35 -13.30 -35.77
C ALA A 399 -22.69 -14.03 -37.08
N LEU A 400 -22.45 -13.37 -38.23
CA LEU A 400 -22.63 -13.95 -39.55
C LEU A 400 -21.66 -15.13 -39.80
N GLN A 401 -20.43 -15.01 -39.37
CA GLN A 401 -19.41 -16.06 -39.50
C GLN A 401 -19.79 -17.29 -38.66
N LEU A 402 -20.20 -17.10 -37.40
CA LEU A 402 -20.65 -18.18 -36.52
C LEU A 402 -21.88 -18.89 -37.09
N LEU A 403 -22.85 -18.13 -37.66
CA LEU A 403 -24.02 -18.71 -38.33
C LEU A 403 -23.59 -19.56 -39.54
N TRP A 404 -22.63 -19.05 -40.32
CA TRP A 404 -22.15 -19.74 -41.52
C TRP A 404 -21.38 -21.02 -41.21
N ASP A 405 -20.58 -20.99 -40.14
CA ASP A 405 -19.82 -22.17 -39.65
C ASP A 405 -20.78 -23.22 -39.08
N SER A 406 -21.80 -22.81 -38.34
CA SER A 406 -22.86 -23.69 -37.86
C SER A 406 -23.62 -24.37 -39.00
N LEU A 407 -23.96 -23.63 -40.10
CA LEU A 407 -24.61 -24.18 -41.27
C LEU A 407 -23.77 -25.17 -42.07
N ARG A 408 -22.44 -25.03 -42.00
CA ARG A 408 -21.43 -25.94 -42.63
C ARG A 408 -21.15 -27.19 -41.80
N GLY A 409 -21.67 -27.28 -40.57
CA GLY A 409 -21.43 -28.39 -39.68
C GLY A 409 -20.00 -28.41 -39.12
N VAL A 410 -19.27 -27.28 -39.18
CA VAL A 410 -18.00 -27.08 -38.50
C VAL A 410 -18.38 -26.71 -37.06
N ALA A 411 -18.30 -27.66 -36.13
CA ALA A 411 -18.45 -27.39 -34.69
C ALA A 411 -17.35 -26.46 -34.24
N ALA A 412 -17.70 -25.42 -33.49
CA ALA A 412 -16.77 -24.53 -32.83
C ALA A 412 -16.02 -25.22 -31.70
#